data_4a76f60cd7b373487810ac5dec8f2145
#
_entry.id   4a76f60cd7b373487810ac5dec8f2145
#
_cell.length_a   1.000
_cell.length_b   1.000
_cell.length_c   1.000
_cell.angle_alpha   90.00
_cell.angle_beta   90.00
_cell.angle_gamma   90.00
#
_symmetry.space_group_name_H-M   'P 1'
#
loop_
_entity.id
_entity.type
_entity.pdbx_description
1 polymer ?
#
loop_
_entity_poly.entity_id
_entity_poly.type
_entity_poly.pdbx_seq_one_letter_code
_entity_poly.pdbx_strand_id
1 'polypeptide(L)'
;MSRRRQIYEGKAKVLFEGPEPGTLVQYFKDDASAFNNQKTGTITGKGVLNNRISEYIMSRLADMGIPTHFVRRLNMREQLVREVEIVPLEVVVRNVAAGGFATRLGLAEGTQLPRSIIEYYYKNDALDDPMVSEEHITAFGWATTQELDEIMALALRVNDFLSGLFLGIGIKLVDLELEFGRLWNNDEMRLVVADEISPDSCRLWDVKTGEKMDKDRFRQDLGQVEEAYQEVARRLGILPEGGPADLKGPKTMQ
;
A
#
# COMPACT_ATOMS: atom_id res chain seq x y z
N MET A 1 -20.32 -22.81 7.75
CA MET A 1 -20.03 -21.57 7.00
C MET A 1 -19.64 -21.95 5.59
N SER A 2 -20.34 -21.45 4.56
CA SER A 2 -19.96 -21.71 3.18
C SER A 2 -18.59 -21.07 2.91
N ARG A 3 -17.72 -21.78 2.24
CA ARG A 3 -16.38 -21.27 1.87
C ARG A 3 -16.60 -20.13 0.87
N ARG A 4 -16.10 -18.92 1.17
CA ARG A 4 -16.17 -17.78 0.26
C ARG A 4 -15.46 -18.14 -1.05
N ARG A 5 -16.00 -17.70 -2.19
CA ARG A 5 -15.34 -17.90 -3.50
C ARG A 5 -14.11 -16.99 -3.57
N GLN A 6 -12.96 -17.60 -3.86
CA GLN A 6 -11.74 -16.84 -4.15
C GLN A 6 -11.87 -16.25 -5.56
N ILE A 7 -11.62 -14.95 -5.66
CA ILE A 7 -11.67 -14.18 -6.91
C ILE A 7 -10.27 -14.02 -7.50
N TYR A 8 -9.30 -13.67 -6.63
CA TYR A 8 -7.93 -13.38 -7.05
C TYR A 8 -6.96 -13.71 -5.92
N GLU A 9 -5.74 -14.11 -6.27
CA GLU A 9 -4.64 -14.26 -5.34
C GLU A 9 -3.40 -13.56 -5.90
N GLY A 10 -2.92 -12.55 -5.16
CA GLY A 10 -1.67 -11.84 -5.43
C GLY A 10 -0.54 -12.27 -4.50
N LYS A 11 0.57 -11.56 -4.59
CA LYS A 11 1.80 -11.82 -3.82
C LYS A 11 1.58 -11.73 -2.30
N ALA A 12 0.87 -10.71 -1.83
CA ALA A 12 0.66 -10.41 -0.40
C ALA A 12 -0.80 -10.53 0.06
N LYS A 13 -1.75 -10.70 -0.86
CA LYS A 13 -3.19 -10.64 -0.59
C LYS A 13 -3.97 -11.70 -1.34
N VAL A 14 -5.16 -12.03 -0.80
CA VAL A 14 -6.18 -12.84 -1.49
C VAL A 14 -7.48 -12.06 -1.44
N LEU A 15 -8.19 -12.00 -2.56
CA LEU A 15 -9.51 -11.41 -2.66
C LEU A 15 -10.57 -12.52 -2.76
N PHE A 16 -11.58 -12.41 -1.90
CA PHE A 16 -12.74 -13.28 -1.89
C PHE A 16 -14.00 -12.47 -2.17
N GLU A 17 -15.04 -13.15 -2.66
CA GLU A 17 -16.38 -12.58 -2.79
C GLU A 17 -16.88 -12.06 -1.43
N GLY A 18 -17.36 -10.83 -1.43
CA GLY A 18 -17.90 -10.19 -0.23
C GLY A 18 -19.31 -10.67 0.13
N PRO A 19 -19.80 -10.32 1.33
CA PRO A 19 -21.15 -10.71 1.77
C PRO A 19 -22.25 -9.94 1.05
N GLU A 20 -21.95 -8.81 0.45
CA GLU A 20 -22.88 -7.94 -0.25
C GLU A 20 -22.44 -7.75 -1.70
N PRO A 21 -23.37 -7.64 -2.67
CA PRO A 21 -23.00 -7.34 -4.05
C PRO A 21 -22.13 -6.08 -4.16
N GLY A 22 -21.12 -6.10 -5.03
CA GLY A 22 -20.17 -4.99 -5.19
C GLY A 22 -19.18 -4.83 -4.06
N THR A 23 -19.00 -5.87 -3.23
CA THR A 23 -17.98 -5.89 -2.18
C THR A 23 -17.06 -7.10 -2.31
N LEU A 24 -15.83 -6.94 -1.83
CA LEU A 24 -14.82 -8.00 -1.73
C LEU A 24 -14.29 -8.07 -0.30
N VAL A 25 -13.84 -9.25 0.09
CA VAL A 25 -13.06 -9.45 1.31
C VAL A 25 -11.60 -9.58 0.91
N GLN A 26 -10.78 -8.64 1.37
CA GLN A 26 -9.33 -8.61 1.16
C GLN A 26 -8.65 -9.25 2.38
N TYR A 27 -7.96 -10.36 2.15
CA TYR A 27 -7.17 -11.08 3.15
C TYR A 27 -5.70 -10.75 3.00
N PHE A 28 -5.04 -10.38 4.08
CA PHE A 28 -3.61 -10.04 4.14
C PHE A 28 -2.77 -11.24 4.54
N LYS A 29 -1.86 -11.65 3.66
CA LYS A 29 -0.94 -12.76 3.86
C LYS A 29 0.30 -12.33 4.64
N ASP A 30 0.99 -13.29 5.24
CA ASP A 30 2.33 -13.07 5.83
C ASP A 30 3.45 -13.22 4.79
N ASP A 31 3.09 -13.60 3.56
CA ASP A 31 4.03 -13.73 2.46
C ASP A 31 4.64 -12.39 2.10
N ALA A 32 5.95 -12.39 1.92
CA ALA A 32 6.72 -11.27 1.41
C ALA A 32 7.46 -11.69 0.14
N SER A 33 7.43 -10.83 -0.86
CA SER A 33 8.18 -11.02 -2.09
C SER A 33 8.87 -9.72 -2.49
N ALA A 34 10.02 -9.85 -3.14
CA ALA A 34 10.79 -8.75 -3.68
C ALA A 34 11.40 -9.13 -5.03
N PHE A 35 11.74 -8.12 -5.85
CA PHE A 35 12.39 -8.29 -7.14
C PHE A 35 11.59 -9.26 -8.04
N ASN A 36 10.30 -8.98 -8.23
CA ASN A 36 9.38 -9.80 -9.00
C ASN A 36 9.45 -11.30 -8.65
N ASN A 37 9.23 -11.62 -7.35
CA ASN A 37 9.27 -12.98 -6.79
C ASN A 37 10.65 -13.69 -6.83
N GLN A 38 11.74 -13.03 -7.21
CA GLN A 38 13.08 -13.60 -7.13
C GLN A 38 13.50 -13.83 -5.68
N LYS A 39 12.95 -13.04 -4.74
CA LYS A 39 13.14 -13.24 -3.30
C LYS A 39 11.77 -13.38 -2.65
N THR A 40 11.56 -14.50 -1.98
CA THR A 40 10.31 -14.79 -1.26
C THR A 40 10.60 -15.22 0.18
N GLY A 41 9.65 -14.99 1.07
CA GLY A 41 9.73 -15.38 2.47
C GLY A 41 8.41 -15.17 3.18
N THR A 42 8.36 -15.57 4.44
CA THR A 42 7.20 -15.35 5.32
C THR A 42 7.65 -14.50 6.51
N ILE A 43 6.93 -13.41 6.77
CA ILE A 43 7.15 -12.52 7.91
C ILE A 43 5.93 -12.68 8.81
N THR A 44 6.11 -13.42 9.89
CA THR A 44 5.02 -13.72 10.82
C THR A 44 4.37 -12.46 11.36
N GLY A 45 3.05 -12.37 11.25
CA GLY A 45 2.30 -11.21 11.74
C GLY A 45 2.23 -10.01 10.79
N LYS A 46 2.99 -10.02 9.67
CA LYS A 46 2.99 -8.93 8.68
C LYS A 46 1.58 -8.61 8.18
N GLY A 47 0.81 -9.62 7.81
CA GLY A 47 -0.55 -9.42 7.30
C GLY A 47 -1.49 -8.78 8.33
N VAL A 48 -1.33 -9.09 9.62
CA VAL A 48 -2.10 -8.45 10.71
C VAL A 48 -1.73 -6.98 10.82
N LEU A 49 -0.43 -6.65 10.78
CA LEU A 49 0.05 -5.27 10.89
C LEU A 49 -0.38 -4.44 9.69
N ASN A 50 -0.18 -4.95 8.47
CA ASN A 50 -0.58 -4.27 7.24
C ASN A 50 -2.10 -4.02 7.19
N ASN A 51 -2.92 -5.01 7.57
CA ASN A 51 -4.37 -4.84 7.65
C ASN A 51 -4.76 -3.70 8.61
N ARG A 52 -4.14 -3.62 9.80
CA ARG A 52 -4.45 -2.58 10.80
C ARG A 52 -3.93 -1.20 10.38
N ILE A 53 -2.72 -1.12 9.82
CA ILE A 53 -2.14 0.14 9.34
C ILE A 53 -2.96 0.67 8.16
N SER A 54 -3.30 -0.20 7.20
CA SER A 54 -4.12 0.18 6.05
C SER A 54 -5.53 0.64 6.47
N GLU A 55 -6.20 -0.07 7.38
CA GLU A 55 -7.47 0.39 7.97
C GLU A 55 -7.35 1.80 8.53
N TYR A 56 -6.33 2.03 9.38
CA TYR A 56 -6.12 3.32 10.04
C TYR A 56 -5.94 4.44 9.02
N ILE A 57 -5.08 4.23 8.03
CA ILE A 57 -4.77 5.23 7.00
C ILE A 57 -5.96 5.47 6.09
N MET A 58 -6.58 4.41 5.54
CA MET A 58 -7.72 4.52 4.62
C MET A 58 -8.92 5.23 5.27
N SER A 59 -9.18 4.97 6.56
CA SER A 59 -10.22 5.67 7.31
C SER A 59 -9.92 7.16 7.44
N ARG A 60 -8.67 7.53 7.75
CA ARG A 60 -8.26 8.94 7.85
C ARG A 60 -8.32 9.67 6.51
N LEU A 61 -7.97 8.99 5.41
CA LEU A 61 -8.13 9.56 4.07
C LEU A 61 -9.60 9.85 3.77
N ALA A 62 -10.50 8.94 4.13
CA ALA A 62 -11.94 9.15 3.97
C ALA A 62 -12.45 10.34 4.80
N ASP A 63 -12.00 10.49 6.05
CA ASP A 63 -12.30 11.64 6.92
C ASP A 63 -11.84 12.98 6.29
N MET A 64 -10.75 12.95 5.51
CA MET A 64 -10.21 14.09 4.78
C MET A 64 -10.86 14.33 3.40
N GLY A 65 -11.90 13.55 3.07
CA GLY A 65 -12.60 13.64 1.80
C GLY A 65 -11.81 13.07 0.61
N ILE A 66 -10.83 12.20 0.86
CA ILE A 66 -10.14 11.42 -0.18
C ILE A 66 -10.87 10.09 -0.31
N PRO A 67 -11.48 9.79 -1.46
CA PRO A 67 -12.27 8.57 -1.62
C PRO A 67 -11.39 7.32 -1.62
N THR A 68 -11.81 6.30 -0.89
CA THR A 68 -11.13 4.99 -0.84
C THR A 68 -12.11 3.86 -1.09
N HIS A 69 -11.60 2.69 -1.47
CA HIS A 69 -12.42 1.48 -1.60
C HIS A 69 -12.71 0.82 -0.23
N PHE A 70 -12.02 1.22 0.82
CA PHE A 70 -12.15 0.64 2.16
C PHE A 70 -13.55 0.87 2.74
N VAL A 71 -14.14 -0.17 3.32
CA VAL A 71 -15.43 -0.11 4.03
C VAL A 71 -15.22 -0.27 5.53
N ARG A 72 -14.64 -1.39 5.95
CA ARG A 72 -14.35 -1.68 7.36
C ARG A 72 -13.44 -2.89 7.52
N ARG A 73 -12.75 -2.98 8.64
CA ARG A 73 -12.04 -4.20 9.02
C ARG A 73 -13.02 -5.25 9.52
N LEU A 74 -12.83 -6.50 9.10
CA LEU A 74 -13.63 -7.65 9.52
C LEU A 74 -13.00 -8.40 10.71
N ASN A 75 -11.69 -8.62 10.64
CA ASN A 75 -10.92 -9.29 11.68
C ASN A 75 -9.43 -8.90 11.60
N MET A 76 -8.56 -9.68 12.25
CA MET A 76 -7.12 -9.37 12.30
C MET A 76 -6.45 -9.35 10.91
N ARG A 77 -6.97 -10.10 9.93
CA ARG A 77 -6.34 -10.26 8.60
C ARG A 77 -7.25 -9.88 7.43
N GLU A 78 -8.49 -9.54 7.70
CA GLU A 78 -9.47 -9.29 6.64
C GLU A 78 -10.11 -7.92 6.79
N GLN A 79 -10.30 -7.25 5.67
CA GLN A 79 -11.14 -6.07 5.54
C GLN A 79 -12.15 -6.23 4.40
N LEU A 80 -13.29 -5.59 4.58
CA LEU A 80 -14.30 -5.43 3.55
C LEU A 80 -13.95 -4.20 2.74
N VAL A 81 -13.91 -4.37 1.43
CA VAL A 81 -13.64 -3.29 0.47
C VAL A 81 -14.73 -3.29 -0.59
N ARG A 82 -14.92 -2.16 -1.26
CA ARG A 82 -15.76 -2.09 -2.45
C ARG A 82 -15.05 -2.76 -3.61
N GLU A 83 -15.81 -3.47 -4.42
CA GLU A 83 -15.33 -3.98 -5.70
C GLU A 83 -15.14 -2.81 -6.66
N VAL A 84 -13.97 -2.71 -7.25
CA VAL A 84 -13.62 -1.63 -8.17
C VAL A 84 -12.93 -2.21 -9.41
N GLU A 85 -13.09 -1.56 -10.53
CA GLU A 85 -12.30 -1.83 -11.73
C GLU A 85 -10.94 -1.17 -11.56
N ILE A 86 -9.90 -1.96 -11.30
CA ILE A 86 -8.54 -1.44 -11.09
C ILE A 86 -8.02 -0.78 -12.37
N VAL A 87 -7.56 0.45 -12.25
CA VAL A 87 -6.74 1.08 -13.29
C VAL A 87 -5.40 0.34 -13.31
N PRO A 88 -4.94 -0.20 -14.47
CA PRO A 88 -3.79 -1.10 -14.50
C PRO A 88 -2.46 -0.35 -14.36
N LEU A 89 -2.37 0.53 -13.36
CA LEU A 89 -1.22 1.36 -13.07
C LEU A 89 -0.87 1.30 -11.58
N GLU A 90 0.41 1.21 -11.28
CA GLU A 90 0.98 1.62 -10.00
C GLU A 90 1.42 3.07 -10.12
N VAL A 91 0.96 3.90 -9.19
CA VAL A 91 1.24 5.33 -9.16
C VAL A 91 2.19 5.60 -8.00
N VAL A 92 3.43 5.95 -8.29
CA VAL A 92 4.47 6.13 -7.28
C VAL A 92 4.77 7.60 -7.08
N VAL A 93 4.57 8.10 -5.85
CA VAL A 93 4.93 9.46 -5.47
C VAL A 93 6.25 9.43 -4.69
N ARG A 94 7.24 10.17 -5.17
CA ARG A 94 8.59 10.20 -4.60
C ARG A 94 8.91 11.55 -3.99
N ASN A 95 9.33 11.53 -2.73
CA ASN A 95 9.75 12.72 -1.99
C ASN A 95 11.27 12.76 -1.79
N VAL A 96 11.91 11.59 -1.74
CA VAL A 96 13.34 11.42 -1.52
C VAL A 96 13.87 10.37 -2.50
N ALA A 97 15.08 10.55 -3.02
CA ALA A 97 15.69 9.58 -3.90
C ALA A 97 16.03 8.30 -3.13
N ALA A 98 15.45 7.17 -3.55
CA ALA A 98 15.71 5.86 -2.98
C ALA A 98 15.53 4.74 -4.00
N GLY A 99 16.11 3.57 -3.72
CA GLY A 99 15.95 2.36 -4.51
C GLY A 99 16.21 2.57 -6.01
N GLY A 100 15.39 1.95 -6.86
CA GLY A 100 15.54 2.01 -8.33
C GLY A 100 15.50 3.43 -8.91
N PHE A 101 14.78 4.36 -8.29
CA PHE A 101 14.76 5.75 -8.72
C PHE A 101 16.13 6.41 -8.57
N ALA A 102 16.78 6.27 -7.41
CA ALA A 102 18.09 6.82 -7.16
C ALA A 102 19.14 6.23 -8.13
N THR A 103 19.13 4.91 -8.31
CA THR A 103 20.04 4.22 -9.23
C THR A 103 19.84 4.66 -10.68
N ARG A 104 18.61 4.73 -11.15
CA ARG A 104 18.27 5.07 -12.55
C ARG A 104 18.71 6.49 -12.93
N LEU A 105 18.62 7.43 -11.96
CA LEU A 105 18.97 8.84 -12.19
C LEU A 105 20.38 9.21 -11.68
N GLY A 106 21.14 8.24 -11.17
CA GLY A 106 22.50 8.49 -10.66
C GLY A 106 22.54 9.40 -9.43
N LEU A 107 21.48 9.39 -8.60
CA LEU A 107 21.36 10.18 -7.39
C LEU A 107 21.86 9.39 -6.18
N ALA A 108 22.44 10.08 -5.19
CA ALA A 108 22.71 9.48 -3.90
C ALA A 108 21.39 9.14 -3.18
N GLU A 109 21.30 7.94 -2.58
CA GLU A 109 20.15 7.57 -1.74
C GLU A 109 20.01 8.58 -0.60
N GLY A 110 18.79 9.02 -0.32
CA GLY A 110 18.50 10.03 0.70
C GLY A 110 18.52 11.48 0.19
N THR A 111 18.87 11.71 -1.09
CA THR A 111 18.79 13.05 -1.68
C THR A 111 17.34 13.54 -1.66
N GLN A 112 17.10 14.67 -0.99
CA GLN A 112 15.79 15.32 -0.96
C GLN A 112 15.46 15.86 -2.36
N LEU A 113 14.29 15.50 -2.87
CA LEU A 113 13.83 16.01 -4.15
C LEU A 113 13.31 17.45 -4.01
N PRO A 114 13.47 18.30 -5.04
CA PRO A 114 13.02 19.70 -4.99
C PRO A 114 11.50 19.83 -4.93
N ARG A 115 10.77 18.80 -5.35
CA ARG A 115 9.32 18.62 -5.25
C ARG A 115 9.00 17.13 -5.31
N SER A 116 7.79 16.75 -4.92
CA SER A 116 7.30 15.39 -5.16
C SER A 116 7.23 15.09 -6.65
N ILE A 117 7.67 13.90 -7.04
CA ILE A 117 7.67 13.40 -8.43
C ILE A 117 6.69 12.25 -8.50
N ILE A 118 5.85 12.23 -9.54
CA ILE A 118 4.94 11.13 -9.83
C ILE A 118 5.51 10.31 -10.98
N GLU A 119 5.49 8.99 -10.82
CA GLU A 119 5.83 8.01 -11.85
C GLU A 119 4.70 7.00 -11.98
N TYR A 120 4.50 6.53 -13.20
CA TYR A 120 3.50 5.51 -13.53
C TYR A 120 4.20 4.23 -13.97
N TYR A 121 3.71 3.10 -13.46
CA TYR A 121 4.17 1.77 -13.85
C TYR A 121 2.98 0.95 -14.31
N TYR A 122 3.12 0.26 -15.44
CA TYR A 122 2.08 -0.63 -15.94
C TYR A 122 2.08 -1.94 -15.16
N LYS A 123 0.96 -2.27 -14.52
CA LYS A 123 0.79 -3.48 -13.71
C LYS A 123 0.78 -4.73 -14.59
N ASN A 124 1.95 -5.29 -14.82
CA ASN A 124 2.14 -6.52 -15.56
C ASN A 124 3.38 -7.26 -15.08
N ASP A 125 3.20 -8.19 -14.12
CA ASP A 125 4.27 -8.99 -13.54
C ASP A 125 5.15 -9.69 -14.59
N ALA A 126 4.58 -10.09 -15.73
CA ALA A 126 5.34 -10.75 -16.81
C ALA A 126 6.31 -9.80 -17.54
N LEU A 127 6.10 -8.49 -17.39
CA LEU A 127 6.94 -7.44 -17.97
C LEU A 127 7.76 -6.69 -16.90
N ASP A 128 7.80 -7.16 -15.65
CA ASP A 128 8.46 -6.50 -14.52
C ASP A 128 7.93 -5.08 -14.25
N ASP A 129 6.61 -4.89 -14.38
CA ASP A 129 5.90 -3.64 -14.10
C ASP A 129 6.65 -2.41 -14.69
N PRO A 130 6.76 -2.29 -16.04
CA PRO A 130 7.59 -1.28 -16.67
C PRO A 130 7.06 0.13 -16.40
N MET A 131 7.98 1.08 -16.22
CA MET A 131 7.64 2.50 -16.17
C MET A 131 7.08 2.97 -17.51
N VAL A 132 6.00 3.73 -17.49
CA VAL A 132 5.28 4.22 -18.68
C VAL A 132 5.03 5.72 -18.61
N SER A 133 4.89 6.36 -19.76
CA SER A 133 4.49 7.76 -19.86
C SER A 133 2.97 7.90 -19.99
N GLU A 134 2.46 9.11 -19.79
CA GLU A 134 1.04 9.42 -19.99
C GLU A 134 0.59 9.14 -21.44
N GLU A 135 1.50 9.32 -22.42
CA GLU A 135 1.24 8.99 -23.82
C GLU A 135 1.03 7.49 -24.02
N HIS A 136 1.82 6.64 -23.35
CA HIS A 136 1.60 5.20 -23.38
C HIS A 136 0.23 4.85 -22.76
N ILE A 137 -0.07 5.41 -21.58
CA ILE A 137 -1.30 5.13 -20.84
C ILE A 137 -2.53 5.47 -21.68
N THR A 138 -2.55 6.66 -22.26
CA THR A 138 -3.69 7.14 -23.04
C THR A 138 -3.79 6.46 -24.41
N ALA A 139 -2.66 6.20 -25.07
CA ALA A 139 -2.64 5.52 -26.37
C ALA A 139 -3.14 4.06 -26.28
N PHE A 140 -2.85 3.37 -25.18
CA PHE A 140 -3.32 2.01 -24.95
C PHE A 140 -4.69 1.94 -24.24
N GLY A 141 -5.28 3.09 -23.88
CA GLY A 141 -6.60 3.16 -23.26
C GLY A 141 -6.66 2.63 -21.82
N TRP A 142 -5.53 2.61 -21.11
CA TRP A 142 -5.50 2.17 -19.70
C TRP A 142 -6.17 3.19 -18.77
N ALA A 143 -5.99 4.48 -19.08
CA ALA A 143 -6.71 5.60 -18.48
C ALA A 143 -6.83 6.74 -19.48
N THR A 144 -7.86 7.56 -19.31
CA THR A 144 -8.03 8.81 -20.05
C THR A 144 -7.16 9.92 -19.45
N THR A 145 -6.91 10.98 -20.20
CA THR A 145 -6.19 12.16 -19.69
C THR A 145 -6.88 12.74 -18.45
N GLN A 146 -8.22 12.80 -18.46
CA GLN A 146 -8.98 13.30 -17.31
C GLN A 146 -8.83 12.42 -16.07
N GLU A 147 -8.82 11.10 -16.24
CA GLU A 147 -8.53 10.18 -15.13
C GLU A 147 -7.12 10.34 -14.59
N LEU A 148 -6.12 10.54 -15.47
CA LEU A 148 -4.73 10.78 -15.05
C LEU A 148 -4.59 12.08 -14.25
N ASP A 149 -5.25 13.17 -14.66
CA ASP A 149 -5.28 14.42 -13.93
C ASP A 149 -5.90 14.23 -12.52
N GLU A 150 -6.99 13.48 -12.41
CA GLU A 150 -7.62 13.17 -11.14
C GLU A 150 -6.76 12.25 -10.28
N ILE A 151 -6.17 11.20 -10.84
CA ILE A 151 -5.24 10.28 -10.17
C ILE A 151 -4.06 11.08 -9.60
N MET A 152 -3.45 11.95 -10.40
CA MET A 152 -2.33 12.79 -9.97
C MET A 152 -2.74 13.69 -8.79
N ALA A 153 -3.89 14.35 -8.90
CA ALA A 153 -4.41 15.22 -7.82
C ALA A 153 -4.67 14.43 -6.54
N LEU A 154 -5.28 13.25 -6.63
CA LEU A 154 -5.52 12.37 -5.48
C LEU A 154 -4.20 11.85 -4.89
N ALA A 155 -3.25 11.41 -5.72
CA ALA A 155 -1.96 10.90 -5.28
C ALA A 155 -1.16 11.95 -4.50
N LEU A 156 -1.12 13.20 -4.98
CA LEU A 156 -0.47 14.30 -4.26
C LEU A 156 -1.17 14.61 -2.93
N ARG A 157 -2.51 14.62 -2.89
CA ARG A 157 -3.25 14.83 -1.64
C ARG A 157 -3.00 13.72 -0.62
N VAL A 158 -2.94 12.47 -1.06
CA VAL A 158 -2.56 11.33 -0.21
C VAL A 158 -1.13 11.49 0.31
N ASN A 159 -0.19 11.84 -0.58
CA ASN A 159 1.20 12.07 -0.22
C ASN A 159 1.37 13.18 0.82
N ASP A 160 0.71 14.30 0.66
CA ASP A 160 0.81 15.44 1.58
C ASP A 160 0.24 15.08 2.95
N PHE A 161 -0.92 14.41 2.98
CA PHE A 161 -1.52 13.91 4.22
C PHE A 161 -0.58 12.93 4.93
N LEU A 162 -0.07 11.91 4.22
CA LEU A 162 0.80 10.88 4.80
C LEU A 162 2.16 11.45 5.23
N SER A 163 2.71 12.39 4.47
CA SER A 163 3.95 13.08 4.85
C SER A 163 3.81 13.80 6.19
N GLY A 164 2.70 14.51 6.40
CA GLY A 164 2.38 15.15 7.67
C GLY A 164 2.13 14.15 8.80
N LEU A 165 1.33 13.12 8.55
CA LEU A 165 0.99 12.07 9.51
C LEU A 165 2.26 11.37 10.02
N PHE A 166 3.10 10.88 9.11
CA PHE A 166 4.32 10.16 9.45
C PHE A 166 5.36 11.07 10.11
N LEU A 167 5.54 12.31 9.60
CA LEU A 167 6.45 13.25 10.20
C LEU A 167 6.07 13.57 11.66
N GLY A 168 4.78 13.69 11.95
CA GLY A 168 4.24 13.93 13.30
C GLY A 168 4.60 12.84 14.31
N ILE A 169 4.92 11.63 13.85
CA ILE A 169 5.34 10.49 14.67
C ILE A 169 6.82 10.13 14.50
N GLY A 170 7.62 11.04 13.91
CA GLY A 170 9.06 10.88 13.75
C GLY A 170 9.46 9.90 12.64
N ILE A 171 8.62 9.72 11.65
CA ILE A 171 8.86 8.89 10.46
C ILE A 171 8.87 9.78 9.21
N LYS A 172 9.82 9.58 8.32
CA LYS A 172 9.88 10.24 7.02
C LYS A 172 9.24 9.35 5.95
N LEU A 173 8.26 9.87 5.23
CA LEU A 173 7.74 9.26 4.02
C LEU A 173 8.70 9.55 2.86
N VAL A 174 9.41 8.53 2.41
CA VAL A 174 10.40 8.61 1.32
C VAL A 174 9.71 8.55 -0.04
N ASP A 175 8.88 7.56 -0.23
CA ASP A 175 7.97 7.38 -1.35
C ASP A 175 6.78 6.51 -0.96
N LEU A 176 5.78 6.50 -1.81
CA LEU A 176 4.63 5.61 -1.68
C LEU A 176 4.14 5.17 -3.06
N GLU A 177 3.62 3.97 -3.11
CA GLU A 177 2.95 3.34 -4.25
C GLU A 177 1.46 3.27 -3.96
N LEU A 178 0.66 3.73 -4.92
CA LEU A 178 -0.80 3.77 -4.84
C LEU A 178 -1.40 3.05 -6.03
N GLU A 179 -2.51 2.39 -5.79
CA GLU A 179 -3.39 1.89 -6.83
C GLU A 179 -4.73 2.64 -6.80
N PHE A 180 -5.33 2.78 -7.96
CA PHE A 180 -6.62 3.43 -8.12
C PHE A 180 -7.62 2.51 -8.79
N GLY A 181 -8.87 2.64 -8.42
CA GLY A 181 -9.96 1.88 -9.01
C GLY A 181 -11.12 2.77 -9.41
N ARG A 182 -11.83 2.37 -10.48
CA ARG A 182 -13.09 2.95 -10.89
C ARG A 182 -14.21 2.30 -10.10
N LEU A 183 -14.85 3.09 -9.25
CA LEU A 183 -16.02 2.69 -8.49
C LEU A 183 -17.26 3.15 -9.23
N TRP A 184 -18.07 2.22 -9.66
CA TRP A 184 -19.32 2.48 -10.36
C TRP A 184 -20.49 2.48 -9.37
N ASN A 185 -21.30 3.54 -9.41
CA ASN A 185 -22.56 3.63 -8.71
C ASN A 185 -23.64 3.95 -9.76
N ASN A 186 -24.31 2.92 -10.25
CA ASN A 186 -25.13 2.97 -11.47
C ASN A 186 -24.28 3.50 -12.66
N ASP A 187 -24.66 4.62 -13.26
CA ASP A 187 -23.98 5.20 -14.42
C ASP A 187 -22.90 6.23 -14.04
N GLU A 188 -22.69 6.49 -12.74
CA GLU A 188 -21.66 7.41 -12.25
C GLU A 188 -20.39 6.67 -11.87
N MET A 189 -19.28 7.05 -12.49
CA MET A 189 -17.95 6.57 -12.17
C MET A 189 -17.22 7.54 -11.26
N ARG A 190 -16.54 7.01 -10.25
CA ARG A 190 -15.68 7.76 -9.35
C ARG A 190 -14.36 7.04 -9.17
N LEU A 191 -13.25 7.76 -9.28
CA LEU A 191 -11.94 7.24 -8.92
C LEU A 191 -11.78 7.19 -7.39
N VAL A 192 -11.23 6.08 -6.91
CA VAL A 192 -10.97 5.86 -5.48
C VAL A 192 -9.58 5.27 -5.29
N VAL A 193 -8.95 5.58 -4.16
CA VAL A 193 -7.73 4.89 -3.73
C VAL A 193 -8.10 3.45 -3.39
N ALA A 194 -7.38 2.51 -3.97
CA ALA A 194 -7.58 1.08 -3.82
C ALA A 194 -6.37 0.41 -3.16
N ASP A 195 -6.35 -0.91 -3.17
CA ASP A 195 -5.31 -1.77 -2.62
C ASP A 195 -5.06 -1.53 -1.12
N GLU A 196 -3.85 -1.26 -0.70
CA GLU A 196 -3.45 -0.99 0.67
C GLU A 196 -2.53 0.23 0.76
N ILE A 197 -2.44 0.82 1.95
CA ILE A 197 -1.38 1.74 2.32
C ILE A 197 -0.74 1.20 3.60
N SER A 198 0.51 0.73 3.48
CA SER A 198 1.21 0.03 4.55
C SER A 198 2.73 0.13 4.35
N PRO A 199 3.56 -0.39 5.26
CA PRO A 199 5.00 -0.48 5.04
C PRO A 199 5.41 -1.37 3.84
N ASP A 200 4.47 -2.12 3.23
CA ASP A 200 4.72 -2.84 1.98
C ASP A 200 4.64 -1.92 0.74
N SER A 201 3.79 -0.88 0.78
CA SER A 201 3.58 0.08 -0.30
C SER A 201 4.25 1.45 -0.07
N CYS A 202 4.87 1.68 1.11
CA CYS A 202 5.56 2.90 1.46
C CYS A 202 7.01 2.63 1.84
N ARG A 203 7.95 3.52 1.45
CA ARG A 203 9.25 3.60 2.09
C ARG A 203 9.20 4.59 3.24
N LEU A 204 9.52 4.08 4.42
CA LEU A 204 9.40 4.78 5.69
C LEU A 204 10.76 4.75 6.41
N TRP A 205 11.33 5.92 6.70
CA TRP A 205 12.59 6.01 7.43
C TRP A 205 12.42 6.74 8.75
N ASP A 206 13.05 6.25 9.81
CA ASP A 206 13.13 6.97 11.08
C ASP A 206 13.83 8.32 10.88
N VAL A 207 13.21 9.41 11.35
CA VAL A 207 13.75 10.77 11.15
C VAL A 207 15.07 10.99 11.87
N LYS A 208 15.29 10.32 13.02
CA LYS A 208 16.48 10.54 13.86
C LYS A 208 17.63 9.63 13.46
N THR A 209 17.35 8.36 13.17
CA THR A 209 18.38 7.35 12.92
C THR A 209 18.59 7.09 11.43
N GLY A 210 17.62 7.41 10.56
CA GLY A 210 17.64 7.07 9.15
C GLY A 210 17.34 5.58 8.89
N GLU A 211 17.01 4.81 9.91
CA GLU A 211 16.71 3.39 9.76
C GLU A 211 15.45 3.17 8.92
N LYS A 212 15.50 2.15 8.07
CA LYS A 212 14.37 1.74 7.23
C LYS A 212 13.34 1.00 8.09
N MET A 213 12.07 1.40 7.95
CA MET A 213 10.95 0.85 8.73
C MET A 213 9.89 0.19 7.83
N ASP A 214 10.30 -0.27 6.66
CA ASP A 214 9.47 -0.75 5.58
C ASP A 214 10.01 -2.02 4.93
N LYS A 215 9.43 -2.43 3.81
CA LYS A 215 9.77 -3.63 3.06
C LYS A 215 11.23 -3.65 2.56
N ASP A 216 11.92 -2.51 2.51
CA ASP A 216 13.34 -2.49 2.13
C ASP A 216 14.22 -3.26 3.12
N ARG A 217 13.79 -3.40 4.39
CA ARG A 217 14.49 -4.30 5.32
C ARG A 217 14.51 -5.74 4.81
N PHE A 218 13.39 -6.21 4.25
CA PHE A 218 13.34 -7.53 3.63
C PHE A 218 14.12 -7.57 2.30
N ARG A 219 13.98 -6.54 1.46
CA ARG A 219 14.69 -6.47 0.16
C ARG A 219 16.21 -6.52 0.34
N GLN A 220 16.74 -5.85 1.36
CA GLN A 220 18.19 -5.64 1.61
C GLN A 220 18.77 -6.54 2.70
N ASP A 221 18.04 -7.54 3.18
CA ASP A 221 18.47 -8.46 4.25
C ASP A 221 18.91 -7.77 5.56
N LEU A 222 18.28 -6.67 5.91
CA LEU A 222 18.60 -5.89 7.13
C LEU A 222 18.06 -6.55 8.41
N GLY A 223 17.22 -7.59 8.30
CA GLY A 223 16.58 -8.25 9.44
C GLY A 223 15.54 -7.38 10.14
N GLN A 224 14.95 -7.90 11.23
CA GLN A 224 14.00 -7.19 12.10
C GLN A 224 12.84 -6.52 11.34
N VAL A 225 12.30 -7.21 10.33
CA VAL A 225 11.21 -6.65 9.50
C VAL A 225 9.92 -6.54 10.30
N GLU A 226 9.61 -7.59 11.08
CA GLU A 226 8.41 -7.61 11.94
C GLU A 226 8.46 -6.49 12.97
N GLU A 227 9.59 -6.32 13.65
CA GLU A 227 9.80 -5.29 14.67
C GLU A 227 9.66 -3.88 14.07
N ALA A 228 10.16 -3.65 12.87
CA ALA A 228 10.02 -2.38 12.19
C ALA A 228 8.55 -2.05 11.87
N TYR A 229 7.77 -3.03 11.40
CA TYR A 229 6.33 -2.85 11.13
C TYR A 229 5.55 -2.65 12.43
N GLN A 230 5.90 -3.37 13.49
CA GLN A 230 5.33 -3.17 14.83
C GLN A 230 5.61 -1.75 15.34
N GLU A 231 6.82 -1.24 15.14
CA GLU A 231 7.19 0.11 15.57
C GLU A 231 6.41 1.18 14.79
N VAL A 232 6.19 1.00 13.48
CA VAL A 232 5.29 1.89 12.71
C VAL A 232 3.89 1.86 13.31
N ALA A 233 3.32 0.68 13.55
CA ALA A 233 1.99 0.54 14.12
C ALA A 233 1.89 1.11 15.55
N ARG A 234 2.94 0.95 16.36
CA ARG A 234 3.03 1.53 17.72
C ARG A 234 3.03 3.05 17.66
N ARG A 235 3.86 3.66 16.80
CA ARG A 235 3.91 5.12 16.66
C ARG A 235 2.62 5.71 16.12
N LEU A 236 1.88 4.98 15.28
CA LEU A 236 0.53 5.35 14.83
C LEU A 236 -0.53 5.22 15.93
N GLY A 237 -0.18 4.68 17.12
CA GLY A 237 -1.12 4.45 18.21
C GLY A 237 -2.09 3.28 17.97
N ILE A 238 -1.78 2.39 17.02
CA ILE A 238 -2.63 1.26 16.64
C ILE A 238 -2.40 0.05 17.54
N LEU A 239 -1.17 -0.11 18.06
CA LEU A 239 -0.83 -1.16 19.02
C LEU A 239 -0.75 -0.58 20.43
N PRO A 240 -1.22 -1.32 21.46
CA PRO A 240 -1.05 -0.90 22.83
C PRO A 240 0.43 -0.76 23.19
N GLU A 241 0.74 0.18 24.06
CA GLU A 241 2.08 0.27 24.67
C GLU A 241 2.29 -0.97 25.53
N GLY A 242 3.14 -1.91 25.11
CA GLY A 242 3.46 -3.08 25.96
C GLY A 242 3.73 -4.41 25.30
N GLY A 243 3.93 -4.47 23.98
CA GLY A 243 4.60 -5.62 23.37
C GLY A 243 3.75 -6.67 22.66
N PRO A 244 4.39 -7.70 22.09
CA PRO A 244 3.88 -8.58 21.05
C PRO A 244 2.87 -9.66 21.50
N ALA A 245 2.33 -9.59 22.69
CA ALA A 245 1.49 -10.66 23.27
C ALA A 245 0.17 -10.90 22.53
N ASP A 246 -0.37 -9.87 21.85
CA ASP A 246 -1.70 -9.94 21.21
C ASP A 246 -1.68 -10.35 19.72
N LEU A 247 -0.52 -10.57 19.12
CA LEU A 247 -0.41 -10.98 17.71
C LEU A 247 -0.48 -12.50 17.51
N LYS A 248 -0.37 -13.27 18.58
CA LYS A 248 -0.57 -14.72 18.56
C LYS A 248 -2.07 -14.98 18.67
N GLY A 249 -2.67 -15.42 17.57
CA GLY A 249 -4.08 -15.85 17.55
C GLY A 249 -4.41 -16.85 18.68
N PRO A 250 -5.70 -17.06 18.99
CA PRO A 250 -6.10 -17.92 20.09
C PRO A 250 -5.43 -19.30 19.96
N LYS A 251 -4.73 -19.71 21.02
CA LYS A 251 -4.22 -21.08 21.10
C LYS A 251 -5.41 -22.01 20.96
N THR A 252 -5.41 -22.83 19.92
CA THR A 252 -6.32 -23.97 19.82
C THR A 252 -6.15 -24.80 21.09
N MET A 253 -7.17 -24.77 21.97
CA MET A 253 -7.25 -25.74 23.05
C MET A 253 -7.39 -27.13 22.41
N GLN A 254 -6.47 -28.00 22.73
CA GLN A 254 -6.57 -29.43 22.46
C GLN A 254 -7.69 -30.04 23.30
#